data_9b715652e7d86041b653c665c2d69e6c
#
_entry.id   9b715652e7d86041b653c665c2d69e6c
#
_cell.length_a   1.000
_cell.length_b   1.000
_cell.length_c   1.000
_cell.angle_alpha   90.00
_cell.angle_beta   90.00
_cell.angle_gamma   90.00
#
_symmetry.space_group_name_H-M   'P 1'
#
loop_
_entity.id
_entity.type
_entity.pdbx_description
1 polymer ?
#
loop_
_entity_poly.entity_id
_entity_poly.type
_entity_poly.pdbx_seq_one_letter_code
_entity_poly.pdbx_strand_id
1 'polypeptide(L)'
;MASTDSIAPTRAADLPADDPAVRSYQQAQRQASPGTWCSGLHLGAEQVTWTAGTGAPDPTVRLRLPLGGARTARQFFRGAIPAPLELENAIAAVEDEVHIAHRQLQGLLPPGQVWAPCSTDAALHGLATLAGVPPGPQRVLTLDAMERLFNRLAAVSEGRPAAHEGLPEDPAFAGTLLVLRELMHHLPFASLVLVDGTPGA
;
A
#
# COMPACT_ATOMS: atom_id res chain seq x y z
N MET A 1 -14.64 25.87 -2.33
CA MET A 1 -15.56 24.89 -1.74
C MET A 1 -15.06 23.52 -2.22
N ALA A 2 -14.24 22.85 -1.43
CA ALA A 2 -13.78 21.51 -1.73
C ALA A 2 -14.86 20.52 -1.32
N SER A 3 -15.38 19.75 -2.25
CA SER A 3 -16.29 18.64 -1.98
C SER A 3 -15.52 17.61 -1.14
N THR A 4 -15.89 17.49 0.12
CA THR A 4 -15.55 16.37 0.97
C THR A 4 -16.34 15.17 0.46
N ASP A 5 -15.77 14.43 -0.51
CA ASP A 5 -16.24 13.07 -0.80
C ASP A 5 -15.99 12.23 0.46
N SER A 6 -17.06 11.97 1.17
CA SER A 6 -17.07 11.18 2.41
C SER A 6 -16.57 9.77 2.08
N ILE A 7 -15.38 9.42 2.58
CA ILE A 7 -14.84 8.07 2.57
C ILE A 7 -15.68 7.25 3.56
N ALA A 8 -16.80 6.73 3.09
CA ALA A 8 -17.55 5.74 3.84
C ALA A 8 -16.91 4.35 3.58
N PRO A 9 -16.71 3.51 4.61
CA PRO A 9 -16.35 2.12 4.37
C PRO A 9 -17.49 1.48 3.59
N THR A 10 -17.25 1.20 2.33
CA THR A 10 -18.24 0.63 1.43
C THR A 10 -18.47 -0.83 1.85
N ARG A 11 -19.71 -1.18 2.14
CA ARG A 11 -20.11 -2.59 2.38
C ARG A 11 -19.74 -3.44 1.17
N ALA A 12 -19.46 -4.73 1.41
CA ALA A 12 -18.92 -5.73 0.48
C ALA A 12 -19.50 -5.78 -0.96
N ALA A 13 -20.61 -5.09 -1.25
CA ALA A 13 -21.33 -5.19 -2.51
C ALA A 13 -20.71 -4.43 -3.73
N ASP A 14 -19.75 -3.52 -3.54
CA ASP A 14 -19.39 -2.54 -4.57
C ASP A 14 -18.00 -2.70 -5.21
N LEU A 15 -17.26 -3.76 -4.92
CA LEU A 15 -16.03 -4.09 -5.65
C LEU A 15 -16.31 -5.19 -6.67
N PRO A 16 -15.88 -5.03 -7.92
CA PRO A 16 -15.92 -6.13 -8.88
C PRO A 16 -15.11 -7.33 -8.37
N ALA A 17 -15.54 -8.54 -8.70
CA ALA A 17 -14.83 -9.77 -8.30
C ALA A 17 -13.39 -9.84 -8.84
N ASP A 18 -13.11 -9.09 -9.91
CA ASP A 18 -11.79 -8.95 -10.55
C ASP A 18 -10.93 -7.81 -10.00
N ASP A 19 -11.37 -7.12 -8.93
CA ASP A 19 -10.55 -6.11 -8.26
C ASP A 19 -9.23 -6.72 -7.77
N PRO A 20 -8.07 -6.09 -8.05
CA PRO A 20 -6.77 -6.63 -7.66
C PRO A 20 -6.63 -6.93 -6.16
N ALA A 21 -7.23 -6.12 -5.27
CA ALA A 21 -7.19 -6.37 -3.84
C ALA A 21 -8.03 -7.61 -3.45
N VAL A 22 -9.16 -7.84 -4.14
CA VAL A 22 -9.98 -9.05 -3.95
C VAL A 22 -9.21 -10.29 -4.40
N ARG A 23 -8.54 -10.23 -5.55
CA ARG A 23 -7.68 -11.34 -6.02
C ARG A 23 -6.54 -11.63 -5.03
N SER A 24 -5.88 -10.59 -4.52
CA SER A 24 -4.82 -10.73 -3.51
C SER A 24 -5.35 -11.34 -2.20
N TYR A 25 -6.55 -10.93 -1.75
CA TYR A 25 -7.24 -11.54 -0.61
C TYR A 25 -7.52 -13.03 -0.84
N GLN A 26 -8.09 -13.38 -2.00
CA GLN A 26 -8.37 -14.78 -2.34
C GLN A 26 -7.09 -15.63 -2.43
N GLN A 27 -5.98 -15.05 -2.89
CA GLN A 27 -4.68 -15.70 -2.90
C GLN A 27 -4.19 -16.00 -1.47
N ALA A 28 -4.31 -15.04 -0.56
CA ALA A 28 -3.99 -15.24 0.85
C ALA A 28 -4.88 -16.33 1.50
N GLN A 29 -6.18 -16.34 1.18
CA GLN A 29 -7.12 -17.35 1.67
C GLN A 29 -6.76 -18.78 1.25
N ARG A 30 -6.28 -18.97 0.01
CA ARG A 30 -5.86 -20.29 -0.48
C ARG A 30 -4.69 -20.88 0.30
N GLN A 31 -3.88 -20.05 0.95
CA GLN A 31 -2.69 -20.46 1.70
C GLN A 31 -2.95 -20.53 3.22
N ALA A 32 -4.07 -20.04 3.68
CA ALA A 32 -4.40 -19.93 5.10
C ALA A 32 -5.23 -21.14 5.58
N SER A 33 -5.14 -21.42 6.87
CA SER A 33 -6.06 -22.35 7.52
C SER A 33 -7.49 -21.83 7.54
N PRO A 34 -8.52 -22.70 7.48
CA PRO A 34 -9.92 -22.29 7.56
C PRO A 34 -10.20 -21.41 8.79
N GLY A 35 -10.94 -20.33 8.60
CA GLY A 35 -11.29 -19.38 9.66
C GLY A 35 -10.21 -18.35 10.00
N THR A 36 -9.05 -18.41 9.37
CA THR A 36 -8.02 -17.40 9.52
C THR A 36 -8.41 -16.10 8.81
N TRP A 37 -8.22 -14.97 9.49
CA TRP A 37 -8.35 -13.67 8.88
C TRP A 37 -7.21 -13.44 7.87
N CYS A 38 -7.58 -13.13 6.66
CA CYS A 38 -6.65 -12.76 5.59
C CYS A 38 -6.94 -11.36 5.09
N SER A 39 -5.96 -10.76 4.44
CA SER A 39 -6.12 -9.45 3.83
C SER A 39 -5.39 -9.33 2.50
N GLY A 40 -5.95 -8.51 1.60
CA GLY A 40 -5.38 -8.16 0.31
C GLY A 40 -5.18 -6.66 0.19
N LEU A 41 -4.11 -6.24 -0.46
CA LEU A 41 -3.79 -4.85 -0.75
C LEU A 41 -3.56 -4.67 -2.25
N HIS A 42 -4.17 -3.62 -2.80
CA HIS A 42 -3.82 -3.06 -4.10
C HIS A 42 -3.49 -1.58 -3.94
N LEU A 43 -2.27 -1.20 -4.31
CA LEU A 43 -1.81 0.18 -4.37
C LEU A 43 -1.68 0.60 -5.83
N GLY A 44 -2.76 1.15 -6.36
CA GLY A 44 -2.83 1.60 -7.74
C GLY A 44 -2.28 3.01 -7.95
N ALA A 45 -2.35 3.49 -9.19
CA ALA A 45 -1.91 4.83 -9.56
C ALA A 45 -2.73 5.94 -8.87
N GLU A 46 -4.05 5.72 -8.71
CA GLU A 46 -5.01 6.73 -8.25
C GLU A 46 -5.59 6.44 -6.85
N GLN A 47 -5.64 5.18 -6.45
CA GLN A 47 -6.28 4.76 -5.20
C GLN A 47 -5.61 3.54 -4.60
N VAL A 48 -5.76 3.41 -3.29
CA VAL A 48 -5.48 2.19 -2.53
C VAL A 48 -6.79 1.47 -2.29
N THR A 49 -6.78 0.15 -2.46
CA THR A 49 -7.84 -0.74 -1.99
C THR A 49 -7.25 -1.76 -1.03
N TRP A 50 -7.81 -1.85 0.17
CA TRP A 50 -7.49 -2.89 1.13
C TRP A 50 -8.73 -3.70 1.46
N THR A 51 -8.57 -5.01 1.59
CA THR A 51 -9.66 -5.96 1.85
C THR A 51 -9.27 -6.91 2.95
N ALA A 52 -10.23 -7.34 3.77
CA ALA A 52 -10.01 -8.35 4.80
C ALA A 52 -11.25 -9.21 5.05
N GLY A 53 -11.03 -10.43 5.58
CA GLY A 53 -12.11 -11.35 5.90
C GLY A 53 -11.62 -12.74 6.29
N THR A 54 -12.58 -13.67 6.52
CA THR A 54 -12.32 -15.05 6.89
C THR A 54 -13.04 -16.03 5.94
N GLY A 55 -12.32 -16.90 5.25
CA GLY A 55 -12.83 -18.13 4.63
C GLY A 55 -13.86 -18.02 3.49
N ALA A 56 -14.37 -16.84 3.19
CA ALA A 56 -15.28 -16.63 2.07
C ALA A 56 -14.53 -16.13 0.83
N PRO A 57 -15.01 -16.38 -0.40
CA PRO A 57 -14.40 -15.85 -1.60
C PRO A 57 -14.43 -14.33 -1.63
N ASP A 58 -15.43 -13.71 -0.98
CA ASP A 58 -15.58 -12.26 -0.86
C ASP A 58 -15.10 -11.75 0.49
N PRO A 59 -14.27 -10.69 0.54
CA PRO A 59 -13.83 -10.08 1.78
C PRO A 59 -15.00 -9.42 2.51
N THR A 60 -15.01 -9.52 3.85
CA THR A 60 -16.04 -8.93 4.69
C THR A 60 -15.85 -7.42 4.87
N VAL A 61 -14.57 -6.97 4.91
CA VAL A 61 -14.19 -5.57 5.07
C VAL A 61 -13.51 -5.10 3.79
N ARG A 62 -13.87 -3.91 3.36
CA ARG A 62 -13.28 -3.24 2.19
C ARG A 62 -13.05 -1.77 2.52
N LEU A 63 -11.87 -1.29 2.23
CA LEU A 63 -11.46 0.09 2.39
C LEU A 63 -10.91 0.60 1.08
N ARG A 64 -11.38 1.76 0.63
CA ARG A 64 -10.80 2.50 -0.49
C ARG A 64 -10.32 3.85 0.01
N LEU A 65 -9.10 4.22 -0.38
CA LEU A 65 -8.50 5.51 -0.09
C LEU A 65 -8.20 6.21 -1.40
N PRO A 66 -8.45 7.52 -1.49
CA PRO A 66 -8.09 8.32 -2.66
C PRO A 66 -6.58 8.63 -2.65
N LEU A 67 -5.78 7.62 -2.40
CA LEU A 67 -4.31 7.65 -2.35
C LEU A 67 -3.76 6.72 -3.42
N GLY A 68 -2.74 7.16 -4.14
CA GLY A 68 -2.07 6.34 -5.14
C GLY A 68 -0.78 6.99 -5.58
N GLY A 69 0.15 6.21 -6.11
CA GLY A 69 1.49 6.71 -6.44
C GLY A 69 1.47 7.88 -7.41
N ALA A 70 0.75 7.77 -8.53
CA ALA A 70 0.66 8.84 -9.52
C ALA A 70 -0.19 10.01 -9.04
N ARG A 71 -1.26 9.76 -8.29
CA ARG A 71 -2.09 10.80 -7.69
C ARG A 71 -1.28 11.66 -6.72
N THR A 72 -0.56 11.04 -5.78
CA THR A 72 0.30 11.72 -4.81
C THR A 72 1.38 12.53 -5.52
N ALA A 73 2.04 11.94 -6.52
CA ALA A 73 3.04 12.62 -7.31
C ALA A 73 2.50 13.88 -7.99
N ARG A 74 1.37 13.78 -8.68
CA ARG A 74 0.75 14.94 -9.36
C ARG A 74 0.32 16.05 -8.41
N GLN A 75 -0.08 15.69 -7.19
CA GLN A 75 -0.58 16.65 -6.22
C GLN A 75 0.55 17.42 -5.53
N PHE A 76 1.68 16.78 -5.26
CA PHE A 76 2.71 17.33 -4.40
C PHE A 76 4.07 17.55 -5.07
N PHE A 77 4.44 16.78 -6.10
CA PHE A 77 5.77 16.78 -6.69
C PHE A 77 5.78 17.57 -8.00
N ARG A 78 6.81 18.41 -8.20
CA ARG A 78 6.99 19.21 -9.41
C ARG A 78 8.03 18.64 -10.35
N GLY A 79 8.93 17.81 -9.83
CA GLY A 79 10.02 17.19 -10.57
C GLY A 79 10.00 15.67 -10.52
N ALA A 80 10.95 15.06 -11.18
CA ALA A 80 11.18 13.63 -11.15
C ALA A 80 11.56 13.14 -9.73
N ILE A 81 12.30 13.97 -9.00
CA ILE A 81 12.65 13.80 -7.58
C ILE A 81 11.88 14.85 -6.78
N PRO A 82 11.13 14.47 -5.75
CA PRO A 82 10.46 15.44 -4.87
C PRO A 82 11.49 16.26 -4.08
N ALA A 83 11.26 17.57 -3.96
CA ALA A 83 12.02 18.41 -3.05
C ALA A 83 11.65 18.07 -1.57
N PRO A 84 12.52 18.37 -0.57
CA PRO A 84 12.25 18.03 0.83
C PRO A 84 10.88 18.54 1.32
N LEU A 85 10.55 19.79 1.06
CA LEU A 85 9.26 20.36 1.47
C LEU A 85 8.06 19.73 0.75
N GLU A 86 8.24 19.29 -0.51
CA GLU A 86 7.20 18.57 -1.25
C GLU A 86 6.94 17.20 -0.62
N LEU A 87 8.02 16.53 -0.20
CA LEU A 87 7.95 15.24 0.48
C LEU A 87 7.26 15.36 1.84
N GLU A 88 7.63 16.37 2.64
CA GLU A 88 7.00 16.65 3.94
C GLU A 88 5.49 16.94 3.79
N ASN A 89 5.10 17.78 2.84
CA ASN A 89 3.69 18.10 2.59
C ASN A 89 2.90 16.86 2.12
N ALA A 90 3.52 16.01 1.30
CA ALA A 90 2.90 14.78 0.86
C ALA A 90 2.73 13.77 2.00
N ILE A 91 3.73 13.63 2.89
CA ILE A 91 3.64 12.79 4.10
C ILE A 91 2.45 13.24 4.94
N ALA A 92 2.38 14.52 5.31
CA ALA A 92 1.30 15.05 6.17
C ALA A 92 -0.09 14.78 5.57
N ALA A 93 -0.26 15.01 4.27
CA ALA A 93 -1.55 14.81 3.60
C ALA A 93 -1.95 13.32 3.50
N VAL A 94 -1.00 12.44 3.24
CA VAL A 94 -1.24 10.99 3.18
C VAL A 94 -1.53 10.43 4.56
N GLU A 95 -0.77 10.87 5.58
CA GLU A 95 -0.98 10.51 6.99
C GLU A 95 -2.40 10.86 7.46
N ASP A 96 -2.89 12.07 7.15
CA ASP A 96 -4.25 12.51 7.50
C ASP A 96 -5.31 11.55 6.92
N GLU A 97 -5.21 11.17 5.65
CA GLU A 97 -6.13 10.24 5.00
C GLU A 97 -6.05 8.83 5.62
N VAL A 98 -4.84 8.34 5.93
CA VAL A 98 -4.65 7.03 6.56
C VAL A 98 -5.18 7.02 7.99
N HIS A 99 -5.06 8.11 8.75
CA HIS A 99 -5.66 8.25 10.07
C HIS A 99 -7.20 8.20 10.03
N ILE A 100 -7.83 8.83 9.02
CA ILE A 100 -9.27 8.72 8.80
C ILE A 100 -9.65 7.26 8.57
N ALA A 101 -8.92 6.56 7.70
CA ALA A 101 -9.12 5.14 7.41
C ALA A 101 -8.95 4.26 8.65
N HIS A 102 -7.92 4.50 9.45
CA HIS A 102 -7.69 3.76 10.70
C HIS A 102 -8.91 3.85 11.63
N ARG A 103 -9.45 5.06 11.83
CA ARG A 103 -10.66 5.25 12.65
C ARG A 103 -11.87 4.52 12.10
N GLN A 104 -12.05 4.45 10.78
CA GLN A 104 -13.15 3.73 10.15
C GLN A 104 -13.04 2.21 10.30
N LEU A 105 -11.81 1.68 10.39
CA LEU A 105 -11.56 0.26 10.59
C LEU A 105 -11.71 -0.18 12.05
N GLN A 106 -11.67 0.76 13.00
CA GLN A 106 -11.90 0.46 14.41
C GLN A 106 -13.31 -0.12 14.61
N GLY A 107 -13.38 -1.29 15.25
CA GLY A 107 -14.65 -2.01 15.47
C GLY A 107 -15.11 -2.91 14.31
N LEU A 108 -14.48 -2.83 13.12
CA LEU A 108 -14.72 -3.74 12.01
C LEU A 108 -13.76 -4.93 11.98
N LEU A 109 -12.61 -4.78 12.64
CA LEU A 109 -11.53 -5.75 12.66
C LEU A 109 -11.39 -6.39 14.04
N PRO A 110 -10.88 -7.63 14.13
CA PRO A 110 -10.56 -8.25 15.41
C PRO A 110 -9.59 -7.37 16.21
N PRO A 111 -9.83 -7.16 17.50
CA PRO A 111 -8.95 -6.35 18.34
C PRO A 111 -7.56 -6.99 18.46
N GLY A 112 -6.51 -6.17 18.37
CA GLY A 112 -5.12 -6.62 18.50
C GLY A 112 -4.58 -7.43 17.31
N GLN A 113 -5.37 -7.56 16.22
CA GLN A 113 -4.89 -8.24 15.02
C GLN A 113 -3.82 -7.40 14.31
N VAL A 114 -2.66 -7.99 14.11
CA VAL A 114 -1.61 -7.46 13.25
C VAL A 114 -1.70 -8.13 11.90
N TRP A 115 -1.61 -7.33 10.83
CA TRP A 115 -1.86 -7.77 9.47
C TRP A 115 -0.56 -7.92 8.67
N ALA A 116 -0.57 -8.86 7.74
CA ALA A 116 0.40 -8.98 6.67
C ALA A 116 -0.38 -9.10 5.35
N PRO A 117 -0.86 -7.97 4.78
CA PRO A 117 -1.65 -8.00 3.56
C PRO A 117 -0.89 -8.68 2.42
N CYS A 118 -1.61 -9.47 1.63
CA CYS A 118 -1.11 -10.05 0.39
C CYS A 118 -1.26 -9.05 -0.75
N SER A 119 -0.28 -8.96 -1.65
CA SER A 119 -0.40 -8.19 -2.89
C SER A 119 0.28 -8.89 -4.06
N THR A 120 -0.28 -8.67 -5.26
CA THR A 120 0.27 -9.13 -6.54
C THR A 120 0.76 -7.97 -7.41
N ASP A 121 0.83 -6.76 -6.87
CA ASP A 121 1.14 -5.54 -7.60
C ASP A 121 2.62 -5.50 -8.04
N ALA A 122 2.85 -5.33 -9.34
CA ALA A 122 4.21 -5.24 -9.89
C ALA A 122 5.02 -4.07 -9.31
N ALA A 123 4.38 -2.92 -9.04
CA ALA A 123 5.02 -1.77 -8.43
C ALA A 123 5.56 -2.10 -7.03
N LEU A 124 4.79 -2.86 -6.22
CA LEU A 124 5.20 -3.27 -4.88
C LEU A 124 6.30 -4.33 -4.92
N HIS A 125 6.30 -5.22 -5.92
CA HIS A 125 7.43 -6.11 -6.19
C HIS A 125 8.70 -5.34 -6.54
N GLY A 126 8.57 -4.25 -7.32
CA GLY A 126 9.67 -3.32 -7.62
C GLY A 126 10.24 -2.67 -6.35
N LEU A 127 9.38 -2.15 -5.46
CA LEU A 127 9.78 -1.60 -4.16
C LEU A 127 10.54 -2.63 -3.32
N ALA A 128 10.02 -3.85 -3.22
CA ALA A 128 10.67 -4.93 -2.47
C ALA A 128 12.06 -5.27 -3.03
N THR A 129 12.23 -5.25 -4.36
CA THR A 129 13.54 -5.45 -4.99
C THR A 129 14.52 -4.34 -4.60
N LEU A 130 14.09 -3.08 -4.68
CA LEU A 130 14.90 -1.92 -4.29
C LEU A 130 15.19 -1.89 -2.78
N ALA A 131 14.30 -2.43 -1.95
CA ALA A 131 14.50 -2.60 -0.51
C ALA A 131 15.43 -3.77 -0.16
N GLY A 132 15.93 -4.52 -1.15
CA GLY A 132 16.85 -5.65 -0.94
C GLY A 132 16.17 -6.94 -0.53
N VAL A 133 14.84 -7.06 -0.70
CA VAL A 133 14.13 -8.31 -0.43
C VAL A 133 14.46 -9.34 -1.53
N PRO A 134 14.98 -10.54 -1.19
CA PRO A 134 15.36 -11.53 -2.19
C PRO A 134 14.19 -11.94 -3.10
N PRO A 135 14.46 -12.32 -4.35
CA PRO A 135 13.45 -12.91 -5.21
C PRO A 135 12.99 -14.27 -4.68
N GLY A 136 11.74 -14.63 -4.93
CA GLY A 136 11.15 -15.91 -4.53
C GLY A 136 9.64 -15.92 -4.80
N PRO A 137 8.98 -17.08 -4.69
CA PRO A 137 7.56 -17.25 -4.96
C PRO A 137 6.68 -16.45 -3.96
N GLN A 138 7.23 -16.17 -2.81
CA GLN A 138 6.66 -15.30 -1.80
C GLN A 138 7.77 -14.41 -1.23
N ARG A 139 7.53 -13.12 -1.19
CA ARG A 139 8.46 -12.11 -0.66
C ARG A 139 7.81 -11.36 0.48
N VAL A 140 8.55 -11.10 1.54
CA VAL A 140 8.04 -10.34 2.70
C VAL A 140 8.77 -9.02 2.78
N LEU A 141 8.05 -7.93 2.54
CA LEU A 141 8.54 -6.57 2.71
C LEU A 141 8.17 -6.10 4.12
N THR A 142 9.17 -5.99 4.98
CA THR A 142 9.01 -5.53 6.37
C THR A 142 9.02 -4.00 6.44
N LEU A 143 8.48 -3.45 7.53
CA LEU A 143 8.53 -2.00 7.80
C LEU A 143 9.99 -1.50 7.84
N ASP A 144 10.91 -2.22 8.47
CA ASP A 144 12.34 -1.84 8.51
C ASP A 144 12.98 -1.77 7.12
N ALA A 145 12.63 -2.68 6.22
CA ALA A 145 13.13 -2.66 4.85
C ALA A 145 12.55 -1.47 4.06
N MET A 146 11.26 -1.17 4.30
CA MET A 146 10.58 -0.02 3.74
C MET A 146 11.21 1.30 4.22
N GLU A 147 11.48 1.43 5.52
CA GLU A 147 12.11 2.61 6.10
C GLU A 147 13.52 2.84 5.54
N ARG A 148 14.32 1.79 5.39
CA ARG A 148 15.64 1.93 4.75
C ARG A 148 15.54 2.45 3.31
N LEU A 149 14.55 1.95 2.56
CA LEU A 149 14.31 2.42 1.18
C LEU A 149 13.85 3.88 1.17
N PHE A 150 12.94 4.25 2.08
CA PHE A 150 12.44 5.63 2.20
C PHE A 150 13.57 6.61 2.61
N ASN A 151 14.45 6.23 3.52
CA ASN A 151 15.60 7.06 3.91
C ASN A 151 16.56 7.33 2.74
N ARG A 152 16.68 6.38 1.80
CA ARG A 152 17.43 6.63 0.54
C ARG A 152 16.72 7.66 -0.34
N LEU A 153 15.38 7.60 -0.46
CA LEU A 153 14.60 8.62 -1.17
C LEU A 153 14.75 10.00 -0.51
N ALA A 154 14.66 10.07 0.82
CA ALA A 154 14.86 11.31 1.57
C ALA A 154 16.26 11.91 1.32
N ALA A 155 17.30 11.09 1.32
CA ALA A 155 18.67 11.55 0.99
C ALA A 155 18.79 12.07 -0.45
N VAL A 156 18.07 11.45 -1.40
CA VAL A 156 18.01 11.95 -2.79
C VAL A 156 17.26 13.28 -2.86
N SER A 157 16.17 13.40 -2.13
CA SER A 157 15.39 14.65 -1.99
C SER A 157 16.26 15.81 -1.45
N GLU A 158 17.20 15.50 -0.54
CA GLU A 158 18.18 16.44 0.02
C GLU A 158 19.37 16.74 -0.91
N GLY A 159 19.38 16.18 -2.11
CA GLY A 159 20.39 16.48 -3.16
C GLY A 159 21.44 15.38 -3.38
N ARG A 160 21.32 14.21 -2.76
CA ARG A 160 22.16 13.06 -3.10
C ARG A 160 21.79 12.56 -4.49
N PRO A 161 22.73 12.24 -5.39
CA PRO A 161 22.40 11.71 -6.72
C PRO A 161 21.60 10.39 -6.64
N ALA A 162 20.45 10.32 -7.32
CA ALA A 162 19.57 9.13 -7.32
C ALA A 162 20.31 7.88 -7.80
N ALA A 163 21.21 8.03 -8.77
CA ALA A 163 22.04 6.93 -9.28
C ALA A 163 22.95 6.30 -8.20
N HIS A 164 23.43 7.09 -7.22
CA HIS A 164 24.23 6.57 -6.10
C HIS A 164 23.40 5.75 -5.12
N GLU A 165 22.12 6.05 -5.02
CA GLU A 165 21.15 5.32 -4.21
C GLU A 165 20.47 4.18 -4.99
N GLY A 166 20.71 4.08 -6.31
CA GLY A 166 20.07 3.09 -7.16
C GLY A 166 18.55 3.24 -7.22
N LEU A 167 18.05 4.49 -7.11
CA LEU A 167 16.63 4.80 -7.16
C LEU A 167 16.22 5.32 -8.55
N PRO A 168 15.02 4.98 -9.02
CA PRO A 168 14.49 5.58 -10.23
C PRO A 168 14.16 7.06 -10.03
N GLU A 169 14.43 7.87 -11.03
CA GLU A 169 13.96 9.25 -11.10
C GLU A 169 12.55 9.30 -11.67
N ASP A 170 11.60 8.85 -10.84
CA ASP A 170 10.17 8.72 -11.19
C ASP A 170 9.31 9.23 -10.05
N PRO A 171 8.53 10.29 -10.25
CA PRO A 171 7.68 10.82 -9.19
C PRO A 171 6.59 9.83 -8.75
N ALA A 172 6.10 8.95 -9.65
CA ALA A 172 5.11 7.95 -9.28
C ALA A 172 5.72 6.86 -8.38
N PHE A 173 7.00 6.50 -8.58
CA PHE A 173 7.75 5.64 -7.66
C PHE A 173 7.83 6.27 -6.27
N ALA A 174 8.24 7.54 -6.18
CA ALA A 174 8.35 8.26 -4.91
C ALA A 174 6.98 8.34 -4.20
N GLY A 175 5.90 8.62 -4.94
CA GLY A 175 4.54 8.63 -4.42
C GLY A 175 4.07 7.25 -3.94
N THR A 176 4.37 6.18 -4.67
CA THR A 176 4.03 4.80 -4.28
C THR A 176 4.76 4.39 -3.00
N LEU A 177 6.05 4.70 -2.92
CA LEU A 177 6.88 4.41 -1.74
C LEU A 177 6.36 5.15 -0.50
N LEU A 178 6.04 6.45 -0.64
CA LEU A 178 5.50 7.26 0.43
C LEU A 178 4.14 6.73 0.90
N VAL A 179 3.20 6.48 -0.01
CA VAL A 179 1.86 5.98 0.36
C VAL A 179 1.96 4.63 1.07
N LEU A 180 2.78 3.70 0.58
CA LEU A 180 2.96 2.40 1.23
C LEU A 180 3.57 2.55 2.63
N ARG A 181 4.56 3.44 2.79
CA ARG A 181 5.16 3.73 4.09
C ARG A 181 4.11 4.19 5.10
N GLU A 182 3.30 5.18 4.77
CA GLU A 182 2.27 5.70 5.68
C GLU A 182 1.19 4.67 6.02
N LEU A 183 0.80 3.83 5.04
CA LEU A 183 -0.09 2.70 5.32
C LEU A 183 0.52 1.72 6.34
N MET A 184 1.82 1.39 6.21
CA MET A 184 2.50 0.46 7.12
C MET A 184 2.73 1.05 8.51
N HIS A 185 2.83 2.38 8.64
CA HIS A 185 2.99 3.05 9.93
C HIS A 185 1.68 3.20 10.71
N HIS A 186 0.60 3.55 10.01
CA HIS A 186 -0.63 4.01 10.66
C HIS A 186 -1.76 2.98 10.61
N LEU A 187 -1.68 1.95 9.77
CA LEU A 187 -2.52 0.76 9.87
C LEU A 187 -1.75 -0.35 10.58
N PRO A 188 -2.42 -1.35 11.19
CA PRO A 188 -1.75 -2.42 11.94
C PRO A 188 -1.08 -3.44 10.99
N PHE A 189 -0.22 -2.98 10.07
CA PHE A 189 0.52 -3.81 9.13
C PHE A 189 1.94 -4.07 9.65
N ALA A 190 2.26 -5.33 9.98
CA ALA A 190 3.63 -5.71 10.36
C ALA A 190 4.56 -5.84 9.14
N SER A 191 4.00 -6.25 8.01
CA SER A 191 4.71 -6.51 6.77
C SER A 191 3.72 -6.56 5.60
N LEU A 192 4.25 -6.57 4.38
CA LEU A 192 3.51 -6.84 3.15
C LEU A 192 4.00 -8.15 2.55
N VAL A 193 3.10 -9.06 2.23
CA VAL A 193 3.39 -10.33 1.56
C VAL A 193 3.14 -10.17 0.07
N LEU A 194 4.19 -10.29 -0.73
CA LEU A 194 4.13 -10.21 -2.18
C LEU A 194 4.16 -11.63 -2.76
N VAL A 195 3.21 -11.93 -3.61
CA VAL A 195 3.10 -13.22 -4.30
C VAL A 195 3.00 -13.00 -5.79
N ASP A 196 3.53 -13.92 -6.57
CA ASP A 196 3.38 -13.85 -8.01
C ASP A 196 1.90 -13.97 -8.39
N GLY A 197 1.42 -13.06 -9.21
CA GLY A 197 0.08 -13.15 -9.77
C GLY A 197 0.01 -14.37 -10.68
N THR A 198 -0.61 -15.46 -10.21
CA THR A 198 -0.89 -16.58 -11.11
C THR A 198 -1.89 -16.08 -12.14
N PRO A 199 -1.58 -16.15 -13.46
CA PRO A 199 -2.62 -15.97 -14.47
C PRO A 199 -3.69 -17.01 -14.17
N GLY A 200 -4.94 -16.56 -14.05
CA GLY A 200 -6.06 -17.47 -13.81
C GLY A 200 -6.04 -18.61 -14.81
N ALA A 201 -6.05 -19.84 -14.30
CA ALA A 201 -6.31 -21.02 -15.08
C ALA A 201 -7.78 -21.06 -15.49
#